data_552ee8f3df04921401e0f1c38e1b8ab3
#
_entry.id   552ee8f3df04921401e0f1c38e1b8ab3
#
_cell.length_a   1.000
_cell.length_b   1.000
_cell.length_c   1.000
_cell.angle_alpha   90.00
_cell.angle_beta   90.00
_cell.angle_gamma   90.00
#
_symmetry.space_group_name_H-M   'P 1'
#
loop_
_entity.id
_entity.type
_entity.pdbx_description
1 polymer ?
#
loop_
_entity_poly.entity_id
_entity_poly.type
_entity_poly.pdbx_seq_one_letter_code
_entity_poly.pdbx_strand_id
1 'polypeptide(L)'
;MVKGKHYISALDIGTSKVIALIGEVQEDNQIHIVGIGQAPSRGLKAGMVTNIDATAQAIKHAVSEAELMADCKVGSVTTGIAGNHIRSLNSQGVVKIKDGEVSQADIDRAIETAKAVNIPPDHSILHTVVQEYIIDNQPGVREPIGMSGVRLDTRVHIITGAVTALQNIQK
;
A
#
# COMPACT_ATOMS: atom_id res chain seq x y z
N MET A 1 -3.52 -8.19 -34.14
CA MET A 1 -4.28 -8.44 -32.92
C MET A 1 -4.43 -7.09 -32.22
N VAL A 2 -5.66 -6.63 -32.02
CA VAL A 2 -5.92 -5.42 -31.23
C VAL A 2 -5.52 -5.76 -29.80
N LYS A 3 -4.43 -5.16 -29.28
CA LYS A 3 -4.09 -5.27 -27.85
C LYS A 3 -5.30 -4.77 -27.06
N GLY A 4 -5.86 -5.61 -26.22
CA GLY A 4 -6.96 -5.21 -25.33
C GLY A 4 -6.50 -4.04 -24.48
N LYS A 5 -7.37 -3.02 -24.36
CA LYS A 5 -7.11 -1.86 -23.49
C LYS A 5 -6.88 -2.35 -22.06
N HIS A 6 -5.82 -1.86 -21.41
CA HIS A 6 -5.50 -2.20 -20.03
C HIS A 6 -5.98 -1.06 -19.11
N TYR A 7 -6.99 -1.35 -18.30
CA TYR A 7 -7.55 -0.40 -17.35
C TYR A 7 -7.07 -0.69 -15.92
N ILE A 8 -6.83 0.36 -15.18
CA ILE A 8 -6.60 0.32 -13.73
C ILE A 8 -7.64 1.21 -13.06
N SER A 9 -8.03 0.85 -11.84
CA SER A 9 -9.04 1.61 -11.11
C SER A 9 -8.56 1.95 -9.71
N ALA A 10 -8.80 3.18 -9.30
CA ALA A 10 -8.49 3.68 -7.97
C ALA A 10 -9.74 4.22 -7.29
N LEU A 11 -9.80 4.05 -5.96
CA LEU A 11 -10.89 4.53 -5.13
C LEU A 11 -10.33 5.33 -3.96
N ASP A 12 -10.78 6.57 -3.82
CA ASP A 12 -10.54 7.39 -2.64
C ASP A 12 -11.81 7.42 -1.79
N ILE A 13 -11.75 6.77 -0.62
CA ILE A 13 -12.87 6.68 0.33
C ILE A 13 -12.66 7.74 1.41
N GLY A 14 -13.06 8.96 1.12
CA GLY A 14 -12.92 10.10 2.02
C GLY A 14 -14.10 10.27 2.98
N THR A 15 -13.91 11.08 4.02
CA THR A 15 -14.96 11.38 5.03
C THR A 15 -16.12 12.19 4.42
N SER A 16 -15.85 13.06 3.45
CA SER A 16 -16.87 13.92 2.84
C SER A 16 -17.34 13.42 1.48
N LYS A 17 -16.50 12.73 0.73
CA LYS A 17 -16.81 12.21 -0.61
C LYS A 17 -16.04 10.93 -0.89
N VAL A 18 -16.61 10.10 -1.74
CA VAL A 18 -15.95 8.96 -2.38
C VAL A 18 -15.68 9.32 -3.84
N ILE A 19 -14.48 9.07 -4.33
CA ILE A 19 -14.10 9.29 -5.72
C ILE A 19 -13.60 7.98 -6.31
N ALA A 20 -14.12 7.63 -7.49
CA ALA A 20 -13.62 6.53 -8.31
C ALA A 20 -12.95 7.09 -9.56
N LEU A 21 -11.78 6.57 -9.89
CA LEU A 21 -11.01 6.91 -11.07
C LEU A 21 -10.76 5.65 -11.89
N ILE A 22 -10.89 5.75 -13.21
CA ILE A 22 -10.49 4.71 -14.16
C ILE A 22 -9.46 5.31 -15.09
N GLY A 23 -8.29 4.67 -15.15
CA GLY A 23 -7.19 5.06 -16.02
C GLY A 23 -6.90 3.98 -17.08
N GLU A 24 -6.69 4.39 -18.31
CA GLU A 24 -6.16 3.56 -19.37
C GLU A 24 -4.63 3.66 -19.38
N VAL A 25 -3.95 2.53 -19.26
CA VAL A 25 -2.48 2.46 -19.30
C VAL A 25 -2.05 2.44 -20.76
N GLN A 26 -1.28 3.45 -21.16
CA GLN A 26 -0.75 3.61 -22.52
C GLN A 26 0.55 2.77 -22.71
N GLU A 27 1.00 2.64 -23.97
CA GLU A 27 2.21 1.87 -24.30
C GLU A 27 3.50 2.45 -23.69
N ASP A 28 3.53 3.75 -23.41
CA ASP A 28 4.62 4.46 -22.72
C ASP A 28 4.51 4.45 -21.19
N ASN A 29 3.63 3.59 -20.63
CA ASN A 29 3.28 3.51 -19.22
C ASN A 29 2.65 4.79 -18.62
N GLN A 30 2.23 5.73 -19.45
CA GLN A 30 1.42 6.85 -18.97
C GLN A 30 -0.02 6.38 -18.70
N ILE A 31 -0.67 7.03 -17.74
CA ILE A 31 -2.05 6.73 -17.35
C ILE A 31 -2.93 7.88 -17.81
N HIS A 32 -3.86 7.59 -18.71
CA HIS A 32 -4.88 8.55 -19.10
C HIS A 32 -6.18 8.29 -18.33
N ILE A 33 -6.66 9.27 -17.60
CA ILE A 33 -7.94 9.16 -16.90
C ILE A 33 -9.06 9.19 -17.92
N VAL A 34 -9.82 8.10 -17.99
CA VAL A 34 -10.93 7.91 -18.94
C VAL A 34 -12.28 7.90 -18.24
N GLY A 35 -12.32 7.70 -16.91
CA GLY A 35 -13.55 7.73 -16.13
C GLY A 35 -13.33 8.33 -14.76
N ILE A 36 -14.27 9.16 -14.34
CA ILE A 36 -14.37 9.76 -13.02
C ILE A 36 -15.80 9.63 -12.52
N GLY A 37 -15.97 9.19 -11.26
CA GLY A 37 -17.24 9.21 -10.56
C GLY A 37 -17.09 9.70 -9.14
N GLN A 38 -18.10 10.37 -8.62
CA GLN A 38 -18.07 10.94 -7.28
C GLN A 38 -19.42 10.77 -6.58
N ALA A 39 -19.36 10.44 -5.29
CA ALA A 39 -20.53 10.38 -4.43
C ALA A 39 -20.28 11.03 -3.07
N PRO A 40 -21.28 11.65 -2.43
CA PRO A 40 -21.18 12.10 -1.04
C PRO A 40 -20.93 10.92 -0.11
N SER A 41 -19.96 11.01 0.78
CA SER A 41 -19.70 10.00 1.81
C SER A 41 -20.59 10.23 3.01
N ARG A 42 -21.33 9.20 3.45
CA ARG A 42 -22.22 9.25 4.61
C ARG A 42 -21.93 8.17 5.66
N GLY A 43 -20.97 7.32 5.42
CA GLY A 43 -20.64 6.16 6.25
C GLY A 43 -19.26 6.21 6.91
N LEU A 44 -18.51 7.33 6.79
CA LEU A 44 -17.19 7.49 7.36
C LEU A 44 -17.13 8.65 8.37
N LYS A 45 -16.30 8.45 9.40
CA LYS A 45 -15.93 9.49 10.35
C LYS A 45 -14.43 9.39 10.65
N ALA A 46 -13.68 10.47 10.40
CA ALA A 46 -12.25 10.54 10.61
C ALA A 46 -11.47 9.35 9.95
N GLY A 47 -11.85 8.98 8.73
CA GLY A 47 -11.23 7.87 7.99
C GLY A 47 -11.67 6.47 8.41
N MET A 48 -12.57 6.33 9.37
CA MET A 48 -13.10 5.03 9.81
C MET A 48 -14.53 4.81 9.32
N VAL A 49 -14.82 3.59 8.85
CA VAL A 49 -16.17 3.18 8.46
C VAL A 49 -17.06 3.06 9.72
N THR A 50 -18.11 3.86 9.77
CA THR A 50 -19.11 3.86 10.86
C THR A 50 -20.45 3.27 10.41
N ASN A 51 -20.68 3.20 9.09
CA ASN A 51 -21.84 2.55 8.49
C ASN A 51 -21.42 1.90 7.15
N ILE A 52 -21.38 0.58 7.14
CA ILE A 52 -20.91 -0.21 5.99
C ILE A 52 -21.86 -0.02 4.80
N ASP A 53 -23.17 -0.12 5.01
CA ASP A 53 -24.15 -0.03 3.91
C ASP A 53 -24.14 1.34 3.23
N ALA A 54 -24.08 2.41 4.01
CA ALA A 54 -24.01 3.77 3.47
C ALA A 54 -22.69 4.00 2.70
N THR A 55 -21.57 3.44 3.18
CA THR A 55 -20.29 3.51 2.51
C THR A 55 -20.30 2.71 1.20
N ALA A 56 -20.82 1.48 1.24
CA ALA A 56 -20.92 0.62 0.06
C ALA A 56 -21.83 1.25 -1.03
N GLN A 57 -22.93 1.91 -0.64
CA GLN A 57 -23.80 2.63 -1.59
C GLN A 57 -23.06 3.82 -2.24
N ALA A 58 -22.31 4.59 -1.47
CA ALA A 58 -21.52 5.69 -2.00
C ALA A 58 -20.42 5.19 -2.98
N ILE A 59 -19.75 4.09 -2.64
CA ILE A 59 -18.75 3.45 -3.50
C ILE A 59 -19.40 2.97 -4.82
N LYS A 60 -20.51 2.23 -4.72
CA LYS A 60 -21.23 1.75 -5.91
C LYS A 60 -21.65 2.88 -6.83
N HIS A 61 -22.13 4.00 -6.27
CA HIS A 61 -22.54 5.16 -7.05
C HIS A 61 -21.33 5.76 -7.79
N ALA A 62 -20.24 6.04 -7.07
CA ALA A 62 -19.04 6.61 -7.66
C ALA A 62 -18.42 5.69 -8.74
N VAL A 63 -18.36 4.38 -8.48
CA VAL A 63 -17.85 3.40 -9.45
C VAL A 63 -18.74 3.34 -10.69
N SER A 64 -20.07 3.28 -10.53
CA SER A 64 -21.00 3.24 -11.67
C SER A 64 -20.90 4.48 -12.55
N GLU A 65 -20.70 5.65 -11.96
CA GLU A 65 -20.51 6.90 -12.71
C GLU A 65 -19.19 6.87 -13.52
N ALA A 66 -18.10 6.42 -12.91
CA ALA A 66 -16.81 6.27 -13.59
C ALA A 66 -16.88 5.22 -14.72
N GLU A 67 -17.56 4.09 -14.50
CA GLU A 67 -17.78 3.05 -15.51
C GLU A 67 -18.57 3.57 -16.73
N LEU A 68 -19.62 4.34 -16.48
CA LEU A 68 -20.42 4.95 -17.57
C LEU A 68 -19.57 5.91 -18.42
N MET A 69 -18.72 6.71 -17.77
CA MET A 69 -17.84 7.64 -18.47
C MET A 69 -16.75 6.92 -19.27
N ALA A 70 -16.17 5.86 -18.72
CA ALA A 70 -15.08 5.09 -19.32
C ALA A 70 -15.56 4.03 -20.35
N ASP A 71 -16.85 3.74 -20.41
CA ASP A 71 -17.44 2.63 -21.18
C ASP A 71 -16.74 1.30 -20.91
N CYS A 72 -16.50 0.99 -19.64
CA CYS A 72 -15.88 -0.25 -19.19
C CYS A 72 -16.42 -0.71 -17.82
N LYS A 73 -16.06 -1.93 -17.42
CA LYS A 73 -16.40 -2.48 -16.11
C LYS A 73 -15.18 -2.61 -15.21
N VAL A 74 -15.35 -2.21 -13.96
CA VAL A 74 -14.32 -2.29 -12.92
C VAL A 74 -14.35 -3.69 -12.29
N GLY A 75 -13.26 -4.45 -12.46
CA GLY A 75 -13.08 -5.76 -11.86
C GLY A 75 -12.35 -5.75 -10.52
N SER A 76 -11.47 -4.76 -10.31
CA SER A 76 -10.72 -4.57 -9.08
C SER A 76 -10.39 -3.10 -8.88
N VAL A 77 -10.18 -2.69 -7.64
CA VAL A 77 -9.79 -1.31 -7.30
C VAL A 77 -8.58 -1.30 -6.37
N THR A 78 -7.75 -0.29 -6.51
CA THR A 78 -6.73 0.06 -5.52
C THR A 78 -7.30 1.21 -4.67
N THR A 79 -7.32 1.04 -3.35
CA THR A 79 -7.78 2.08 -2.44
C THR A 79 -6.70 2.48 -1.44
N GLY A 80 -6.64 3.76 -1.11
CA GLY A 80 -5.88 4.26 0.01
C GLY A 80 -6.60 4.00 1.34
N ILE A 81 -5.84 3.93 2.43
CA ILE A 81 -6.37 3.84 3.77
C ILE A 81 -5.82 4.98 4.62
N ALA A 82 -6.68 5.64 5.37
CA ALA A 82 -6.32 6.73 6.26
C ALA A 82 -7.17 6.67 7.54
N GLY A 83 -6.70 7.34 8.59
CA GLY A 83 -7.45 7.44 9.85
C GLY A 83 -6.54 7.37 11.07
N ASN A 84 -7.11 7.64 12.24
CA ASN A 84 -6.39 7.68 13.52
C ASN A 84 -5.84 6.32 13.97
N HIS A 85 -6.25 5.24 13.29
CA HIS A 85 -5.79 3.88 13.52
C HIS A 85 -4.50 3.55 12.78
N ILE A 86 -4.06 4.42 11.88
CA ILE A 86 -2.76 4.28 11.19
C ILE A 86 -1.67 4.78 12.11
N ARG A 87 -0.69 3.93 12.38
CA ARG A 87 0.48 4.23 13.20
C ARG A 87 1.73 3.81 12.48
N SER A 88 2.85 4.35 12.88
CA SER A 88 4.13 3.94 12.34
C SER A 88 5.21 3.93 13.43
N LEU A 89 6.24 3.15 13.17
CA LEU A 89 7.43 3.06 14.02
C LEU A 89 8.65 2.74 13.16
N ASN A 90 9.81 3.15 13.62
CA ASN A 90 11.08 2.75 13.03
C ASN A 90 11.61 1.51 13.73
N SER A 91 12.18 0.61 12.96
CA SER A 91 12.82 -0.60 13.45
C SER A 91 14.12 -0.87 12.70
N GLN A 92 14.93 -1.75 13.27
CA GLN A 92 16.19 -2.18 12.69
C GLN A 92 16.29 -3.70 12.75
N GLY A 93 16.67 -4.30 11.63
CA GLY A 93 17.01 -5.72 11.54
C GLY A 93 18.50 -5.89 11.31
N VAL A 94 19.09 -6.87 11.96
CA VAL A 94 20.52 -7.17 11.86
C VAL A 94 20.70 -8.64 11.55
N VAL A 95 21.48 -8.94 10.51
CA VAL A 95 21.81 -10.31 10.13
C VAL A 95 23.29 -10.45 9.77
N LYS A 96 23.80 -11.67 9.92
CA LYS A 96 25.10 -12.03 9.39
C LYS A 96 24.97 -12.33 7.88
N ILE A 97 25.87 -11.79 7.07
CA ILE A 97 26.01 -12.12 5.65
C ILE A 97 26.63 -13.53 5.56
N LYS A 98 25.99 -14.43 4.80
CA LYS A 98 26.38 -15.85 4.78
C LYS A 98 27.66 -16.13 3.98
N ASP A 99 27.74 -15.57 2.78
CA ASP A 99 28.78 -15.96 1.80
C ASP A 99 29.80 -14.84 1.56
N GLY A 100 29.89 -13.87 2.49
CA GLY A 100 30.81 -12.74 2.40
C GLY A 100 30.36 -11.63 1.45
N GLU A 101 29.30 -11.85 0.67
CA GLU A 101 28.64 -10.87 -0.19
C GLU A 101 27.14 -10.84 0.06
N VAL A 102 26.55 -9.67 0.06
CA VAL A 102 25.11 -9.49 0.32
C VAL A 102 24.29 -10.08 -0.81
N SER A 103 23.44 -11.02 -0.45
CA SER A 103 22.44 -11.62 -1.34
C SER A 103 21.02 -11.08 -1.07
N GLN A 104 20.09 -11.32 -2.00
CA GLN A 104 18.67 -11.02 -1.77
C GLN A 104 18.12 -11.72 -0.51
N ALA A 105 18.55 -12.96 -0.27
CA ALA A 105 18.15 -13.72 0.91
C ALA A 105 18.63 -13.09 2.23
N ASP A 106 19.77 -12.42 2.23
CA ASP A 106 20.26 -11.68 3.40
C ASP A 106 19.39 -10.44 3.66
N ILE A 107 19.01 -9.72 2.60
CA ILE A 107 18.10 -8.57 2.66
C ILE A 107 16.74 -9.01 3.22
N ASP A 108 16.15 -10.06 2.68
CA ASP A 108 14.85 -10.57 3.11
C ASP A 108 14.87 -10.96 4.60
N ARG A 109 15.93 -11.64 5.05
CA ARG A 109 16.13 -11.98 6.48
C ARG A 109 16.30 -10.74 7.35
N ALA A 110 17.02 -9.72 6.89
CA ALA A 110 17.20 -8.48 7.64
C ALA A 110 15.87 -7.74 7.80
N ILE A 111 15.05 -7.68 6.74
CA ILE A 111 13.72 -7.08 6.76
C ILE A 111 12.79 -7.87 7.70
N GLU A 112 12.78 -9.21 7.63
CA GLU A 112 11.96 -10.04 8.53
C GLU A 112 12.39 -9.88 10.00
N THR A 113 13.70 -9.77 10.25
CA THR A 113 14.20 -9.47 11.61
C THR A 113 13.72 -8.09 12.08
N ALA A 114 13.72 -7.09 11.21
CA ALA A 114 13.22 -5.76 11.54
C ALA A 114 11.70 -5.74 11.82
N LYS A 115 10.92 -6.62 11.17
CA LYS A 115 9.47 -6.77 11.41
C LYS A 115 9.13 -7.48 12.73
N ALA A 116 10.08 -8.15 13.36
CA ALA A 116 9.88 -8.84 14.63
C ALA A 116 9.76 -7.86 15.83
N VAL A 117 8.89 -6.87 15.67
CA VAL A 117 8.57 -5.87 16.70
C VAL A 117 7.26 -6.20 17.39
N ASN A 118 7.12 -5.76 18.64
CA ASN A 118 5.88 -5.94 19.38
C ASN A 118 4.80 -4.99 18.83
N ILE A 119 3.85 -5.55 18.09
CA ILE A 119 2.69 -4.83 17.55
C ILE A 119 1.48 -5.21 18.40
N PRO A 120 0.60 -4.24 18.77
CA PRO A 120 -0.64 -4.55 19.46
C PRO A 120 -1.46 -5.61 18.71
N PRO A 121 -2.13 -6.54 19.40
CA PRO A 121 -2.83 -7.66 18.75
C PRO A 121 -4.03 -7.25 17.88
N ASP A 122 -4.53 -6.03 18.08
CA ASP A 122 -5.58 -5.40 17.27
C ASP A 122 -5.03 -4.64 16.04
N HIS A 123 -3.71 -4.65 15.82
CA HIS A 123 -3.05 -4.03 14.68
C HIS A 123 -2.33 -5.06 13.81
N SER A 124 -2.17 -4.74 12.53
CA SER A 124 -1.34 -5.51 11.59
C SER A 124 -0.41 -4.59 10.81
N ILE A 125 0.70 -5.14 10.32
CA ILE A 125 1.60 -4.42 9.41
C ILE A 125 0.89 -4.25 8.08
N LEU A 126 0.79 -2.99 7.64
CA LEU A 126 0.27 -2.62 6.32
C LEU A 126 1.39 -2.54 5.29
N HIS A 127 2.50 -1.93 5.69
CA HIS A 127 3.62 -1.70 4.82
C HIS A 127 4.92 -1.58 5.60
N THR A 128 6.03 -1.98 4.96
CA THR A 128 7.38 -1.83 5.49
C THR A 128 8.23 -1.15 4.43
N VAL A 129 8.74 0.04 4.75
CA VAL A 129 9.57 0.84 3.86
C VAL A 129 11.01 0.76 4.34
N VAL A 130 11.90 0.23 3.52
CA VAL A 130 13.33 0.27 3.80
C VAL A 130 13.83 1.70 3.61
N GLN A 131 14.51 2.23 4.62
CA GLN A 131 15.10 3.57 4.59
C GLN A 131 16.55 3.54 4.14
N GLU A 132 17.33 2.62 4.68
CA GLU A 132 18.73 2.41 4.30
C GLU A 132 19.22 1.03 4.72
N TYR A 133 20.31 0.62 4.10
CA TYR A 133 21.12 -0.51 4.53
C TYR A 133 22.45 -0.02 5.10
N ILE A 134 23.00 -0.79 6.04
CA ILE A 134 24.30 -0.53 6.68
C ILE A 134 25.11 -1.82 6.58
N ILE A 135 26.30 -1.75 5.99
CA ILE A 135 27.20 -2.89 5.86
C ILE A 135 28.44 -2.59 6.70
N ASP A 136 28.76 -3.46 7.66
CA ASP A 136 29.94 -3.33 8.55
C ASP A 136 30.13 -1.92 9.10
N ASN A 137 29.00 -1.29 9.57
CA ASN A 137 28.93 0.09 10.09
C ASN A 137 29.05 1.19 9.03
N GLN A 138 29.03 0.90 7.74
CA GLN A 138 28.95 1.90 6.67
C GLN A 138 27.46 2.20 6.36
N PRO A 139 26.92 3.36 6.76
CA PRO A 139 25.52 3.72 6.52
C PRO A 139 25.30 4.27 5.10
N GLY A 140 24.01 4.45 4.74
CA GLY A 140 23.61 5.11 3.50
C GLY A 140 23.67 4.24 2.26
N VAL A 141 23.82 2.94 2.41
CA VAL A 141 23.78 2.00 1.29
C VAL A 141 22.34 1.87 0.80
N ARG A 142 22.11 2.06 -0.51
CA ARG A 142 20.79 1.91 -1.16
C ARG A 142 20.65 0.60 -1.90
N GLU A 143 21.71 0.15 -2.55
CA GLU A 143 21.77 -1.08 -3.34
C GLU A 143 22.86 -1.99 -2.75
N PRO A 144 22.53 -2.81 -1.74
CA PRO A 144 23.51 -3.60 -1.03
C PRO A 144 23.93 -4.90 -1.75
N ILE A 145 23.15 -5.38 -2.73
CA ILE A 145 23.40 -6.68 -3.41
C ILE A 145 24.78 -6.68 -4.07
N GLY A 146 25.55 -7.76 -3.80
CA GLY A 146 26.91 -7.94 -4.30
C GLY A 146 27.98 -7.18 -3.53
N MET A 147 27.64 -6.36 -2.53
CA MET A 147 28.63 -5.72 -1.67
C MET A 147 29.22 -6.73 -0.69
N SER A 148 30.54 -6.69 -0.52
CA SER A 148 31.24 -7.54 0.45
C SER A 148 31.06 -7.02 1.87
N GLY A 149 30.90 -7.94 2.83
CA GLY A 149 30.75 -7.61 4.22
C GLY A 149 30.44 -8.81 5.09
N VAL A 150 30.41 -8.60 6.40
CA VAL A 150 30.13 -9.65 7.40
C VAL A 150 28.75 -9.45 8.02
N ARG A 151 28.33 -8.19 8.16
CA ARG A 151 27.09 -7.82 8.86
C ARG A 151 26.27 -6.87 7.99
N LEU A 152 24.99 -7.20 7.82
CA LEU A 152 23.99 -6.36 7.17
C LEU A 152 22.96 -5.91 8.21
N ASP A 153 22.81 -4.59 8.37
CA ASP A 153 21.72 -4.00 9.11
C ASP A 153 20.76 -3.33 8.10
N THR A 154 19.47 -3.38 8.37
CA THR A 154 18.46 -2.60 7.63
C THR A 154 17.66 -1.75 8.59
N ARG A 155 17.49 -0.47 8.26
CA ARG A 155 16.54 0.43 8.93
C ARG A 155 15.26 0.49 8.13
N VAL A 156 14.16 0.21 8.79
CA VAL A 156 12.83 0.19 8.17
C VAL A 156 11.86 1.10 8.90
N HIS A 157 10.93 1.67 8.14
CA HIS A 157 9.74 2.33 8.65
C HIS A 157 8.56 1.39 8.49
N ILE A 158 7.96 0.96 9.59
CA ILE A 158 6.83 0.03 9.62
C ILE A 158 5.56 0.84 9.82
N ILE A 159 4.58 0.62 8.95
CA ILE A 159 3.25 1.24 9.02
C ILE A 159 2.26 0.16 9.43
N THR A 160 1.47 0.43 10.45
CA THR A 160 0.45 -0.48 11.00
C THR A 160 -0.92 0.16 10.96
N GLY A 161 -1.97 -0.67 10.95
CA GLY A 161 -3.34 -0.24 11.04
C GLY A 161 -4.20 -1.22 11.83
N ALA A 162 -5.31 -0.74 12.40
CA ALA A 162 -6.25 -1.57 13.12
C ALA A 162 -6.89 -2.62 12.20
N VAL A 163 -6.84 -3.89 12.59
CA VAL A 163 -7.35 -5.03 11.81
C VAL A 163 -8.84 -4.85 11.48
N THR A 164 -9.64 -4.40 12.45
CA THR A 164 -11.07 -4.18 12.24
C THR A 164 -11.39 -3.08 11.23
N ALA A 165 -10.59 -2.00 11.20
CA ALA A 165 -10.76 -0.92 10.24
C ALA A 165 -10.45 -1.41 8.82
N LEU A 166 -9.38 -2.20 8.66
CA LEU A 166 -9.01 -2.82 7.38
C LEU A 166 -10.10 -3.75 6.88
N GLN A 167 -10.61 -4.63 7.73
CA GLN A 167 -11.68 -5.57 7.38
C GLN A 167 -12.99 -4.87 6.98
N ASN A 168 -13.31 -3.73 7.61
CA ASN A 168 -14.52 -2.98 7.27
C ASN A 168 -14.42 -2.27 5.91
N ILE A 169 -13.22 -1.91 5.47
CA ILE A 169 -13.01 -1.34 4.13
C ILE A 169 -13.04 -2.43 3.04
N GLN A 170 -12.63 -3.66 3.38
CA GLN A 170 -12.63 -4.79 2.45
C GLN A 170 -14.01 -5.43 2.21
N LYS A 171 -14.98 -5.14 3.07
CA LYS A 171 -16.38 -5.61 2.92
C LYS A 171 -17.16 -4.79 1.90
#